data_edee60df666447adaf3d3787784fc852
#
_entry.id   edee60df666447adaf3d3787784fc852
#
_cell.length_a   1.000
_cell.length_b   1.000
_cell.length_c   1.000
_cell.angle_alpha   90.00
_cell.angle_beta   90.00
_cell.angle_gamma   90.00
#
_symmetry.space_group_name_H-M   'P 1'
#
loop_
_entity.id
_entity.type
_entity.pdbx_description
1 polymer ?
#
loop_
_entity_poly.entity_id
_entity_poly.type
_entity_poly.pdbx_seq_one_letter_code
_entity_poly.pdbx_strand_id
1 'polypeptide(L)'
;MNENILVVEYRNELIEKVVDILKERHYNPIPTKSRSQGIVAANEGSIDLIILDADIGDSQGLQLLETFKKDEKTKEIPVILLSTPYRKMEFIEEAMSLGIDDLIFTPFDEMEFIASVNGILKLRKLYIENNKLVKQNNDITEELNNLKDVSEEHYKSYKETQKKYDDLLNYDLETGLNNKKEFYKQFKKLVFESVRHEDTIILSCFCIDGLDNIVSEFGIMAAEEIILQFTKVLKDASREEDLIARLSNNEFIVAFKRMDIKLYDEKVEEIKGLVNKNELDYNGMVIKYTISAGISYSAYRKNYHFENNVDKEISPALLALHNAKRRGFATVFTHPTVIRQ
;
A
#
# COMPACT_ATOMS: atom_id res chain seq x y z
N MET A 1 14.34 37.68 -26.11
CA MET A 1 15.68 38.27 -25.89
C MET A 1 16.51 37.80 -27.08
N ASN A 2 17.35 38.70 -27.60
CA ASN A 2 18.23 38.33 -28.70
C ASN A 2 19.37 37.48 -28.14
N GLU A 3 19.74 36.39 -28.81
CA GLU A 3 20.83 35.50 -28.40
C GLU A 3 22.17 36.22 -28.42
N ASN A 4 22.98 36.05 -27.38
CA ASN A 4 24.31 36.62 -27.26
C ASN A 4 25.34 35.74 -27.94
N ILE A 5 26.00 36.27 -28.98
CA ILE A 5 26.98 35.53 -29.77
C ILE A 5 28.34 36.15 -29.57
N LEU A 6 29.25 35.43 -28.88
CA LEU A 6 30.61 35.84 -28.73
C LEU A 6 31.38 35.59 -30.03
N VAL A 7 31.99 36.66 -30.57
CA VAL A 7 32.81 36.58 -31.79
C VAL A 7 34.25 36.86 -31.42
N VAL A 8 35.12 35.85 -31.56
CA VAL A 8 36.55 35.94 -31.27
C VAL A 8 37.32 35.88 -32.57
N GLU A 9 37.68 37.03 -33.09
CA GLU A 9 38.34 37.20 -34.37
C GLU A 9 39.24 38.45 -34.31
N TYR A 10 40.46 38.35 -34.80
CA TYR A 10 41.44 39.43 -34.74
C TYR A 10 41.47 40.34 -36.00
N ARG A 11 41.01 39.80 -37.16
CA ARG A 11 40.98 40.54 -38.43
C ARG A 11 39.80 41.51 -38.45
N ASN A 12 40.09 42.80 -38.57
CA ASN A 12 39.04 43.84 -38.51
C ASN A 12 37.94 43.67 -39.57
N GLU A 13 38.32 43.34 -40.80
CA GLU A 13 37.36 43.16 -41.90
C GLU A 13 36.43 41.98 -41.68
N LEU A 14 36.93 40.84 -41.14
CA LEU A 14 36.11 39.67 -40.93
C LEU A 14 35.20 39.84 -39.70
N ILE A 15 35.74 40.42 -38.61
CA ILE A 15 34.93 40.66 -37.40
C ILE A 15 33.76 41.62 -37.70
N GLU A 16 34.02 42.74 -38.46
CA GLU A 16 32.98 43.66 -38.88
C GLU A 16 31.92 42.99 -39.73
N LYS A 17 32.34 42.21 -40.74
CA LYS A 17 31.41 41.41 -41.55
C LYS A 17 30.54 40.45 -40.74
N VAL A 18 31.14 39.66 -39.85
CA VAL A 18 30.40 38.74 -39.00
C VAL A 18 29.43 39.48 -38.07
N VAL A 19 29.85 40.56 -37.46
CA VAL A 19 29.03 41.36 -36.56
C VAL A 19 27.84 42.01 -37.31
N ASP A 20 28.04 42.54 -38.51
CA ASP A 20 26.97 43.14 -39.30
C ASP A 20 25.92 42.13 -39.74
N ILE A 21 26.35 40.93 -40.23
CA ILE A 21 25.45 39.83 -40.58
C ILE A 21 24.63 39.39 -39.38
N LEU A 22 25.23 39.25 -38.19
CA LEU A 22 24.52 38.87 -36.96
C LEU A 22 23.53 39.92 -36.49
N LYS A 23 23.88 41.21 -36.57
CA LYS A 23 22.98 42.30 -36.21
C LYS A 23 21.78 42.42 -37.14
N GLU A 24 21.98 42.24 -38.45
CA GLU A 24 20.88 42.24 -39.44
C GLU A 24 19.86 41.13 -39.15
N ARG A 25 20.28 40.05 -38.50
CA ARG A 25 19.42 38.92 -38.08
C ARG A 25 18.93 39.04 -36.64
N HIS A 26 19.11 40.23 -36.02
CA HIS A 26 18.64 40.55 -34.66
C HIS A 26 19.36 39.75 -33.55
N TYR A 27 20.56 39.24 -33.77
CA TYR A 27 21.42 38.70 -32.73
C TYR A 27 22.17 39.84 -31.99
N ASN A 28 22.68 39.49 -30.80
CA ASN A 28 23.53 40.39 -30.02
C ASN A 28 25.00 39.95 -30.09
N PRO A 29 25.78 40.38 -31.10
CA PRO A 29 27.17 39.99 -31.20
C PRO A 29 28.03 40.71 -30.16
N ILE A 30 28.94 40.01 -29.54
CA ILE A 30 29.93 40.48 -28.58
C ILE A 30 31.31 40.26 -29.18
N PRO A 31 31.86 41.24 -29.92
CA PRO A 31 33.11 41.14 -30.60
C PRO A 31 34.31 41.24 -29.64
N THR A 32 35.29 40.34 -29.79
CA THR A 32 36.57 40.37 -29.07
C THR A 32 37.71 40.09 -30.03
N LYS A 33 38.88 40.75 -29.82
CA LYS A 33 40.02 40.68 -30.72
C LYS A 33 41.21 39.88 -30.17
N SER A 34 41.02 39.29 -29.01
CA SER A 34 42.10 38.51 -28.39
C SER A 34 41.59 37.34 -27.57
N ARG A 35 42.43 36.34 -27.35
CA ARG A 35 42.14 35.18 -26.49
C ARG A 35 41.70 35.61 -25.09
N SER A 36 42.42 36.53 -24.45
CA SER A 36 42.10 36.97 -23.09
C SER A 36 40.77 37.65 -23.00
N GLN A 37 40.41 38.51 -23.97
CA GLN A 37 39.09 39.14 -24.02
C GLN A 37 37.97 38.12 -24.27
N GLY A 38 38.22 37.11 -25.14
CA GLY A 38 37.28 36.04 -25.41
C GLY A 38 36.96 35.21 -24.15
N ILE A 39 38.00 34.86 -23.37
CA ILE A 39 37.83 34.12 -22.11
C ILE A 39 37.03 34.95 -21.10
N VAL A 40 37.36 36.21 -20.92
CA VAL A 40 36.64 37.08 -19.98
C VAL A 40 35.16 37.21 -20.40
N ALA A 41 34.90 37.51 -21.67
CA ALA A 41 33.56 37.67 -22.18
C ALA A 41 32.72 36.41 -22.06
N ALA A 42 33.31 35.21 -22.29
CA ALA A 42 32.63 33.94 -22.16
C ALA A 42 32.26 33.60 -20.71
N ASN A 43 33.10 33.98 -19.73
CA ASN A 43 32.86 33.71 -18.30
C ASN A 43 31.98 34.72 -17.59
N GLU A 44 31.92 35.96 -18.04
CA GLU A 44 31.17 37.04 -17.43
C GLU A 44 29.79 37.24 -18.06
N GLY A 45 29.61 36.81 -19.32
CA GLY A 45 28.39 36.97 -20.08
C GLY A 45 27.50 35.72 -20.12
N SER A 46 26.21 35.92 -20.38
CA SER A 46 25.33 34.81 -20.78
C SER A 46 25.49 34.62 -22.30
N ILE A 47 26.43 33.75 -22.71
CA ILE A 47 26.73 33.48 -24.11
C ILE A 47 25.97 32.28 -24.61
N ASP A 48 25.28 32.43 -25.76
CA ASP A 48 24.50 31.36 -26.38
C ASP A 48 25.27 30.58 -27.46
N LEU A 49 26.25 31.26 -28.09
CA LEU A 49 27.10 30.68 -29.15
C LEU A 49 28.44 31.41 -29.17
N ILE A 50 29.49 30.67 -29.43
CA ILE A 50 30.81 31.21 -29.68
C ILE A 50 31.17 30.99 -31.16
N ILE A 51 31.56 32.10 -31.85
CA ILE A 51 32.16 32.03 -33.17
C ILE A 51 33.65 32.33 -32.97
N LEU A 52 34.48 31.37 -33.26
CA LEU A 52 35.91 31.37 -32.97
C LEU A 52 36.75 31.28 -34.23
N ASP A 53 37.65 32.22 -34.50
CA ASP A 53 38.59 32.05 -35.57
C ASP A 53 39.73 31.06 -35.17
N ALA A 54 40.03 30.17 -36.08
CA ALA A 54 41.15 29.21 -35.95
C ALA A 54 42.51 29.87 -35.84
N ASP A 55 42.65 31.10 -36.35
CA ASP A 55 43.93 31.83 -36.50
C ASP A 55 44.05 33.06 -35.57
N ILE A 56 43.55 32.99 -34.34
CA ILE A 56 43.67 34.07 -33.37
C ILE A 56 45.16 34.26 -33.00
N GLY A 57 45.89 35.17 -33.64
CA GLY A 57 47.31 35.38 -33.42
C GLY A 57 48.08 34.02 -33.35
N ASP A 58 49.20 33.88 -33.81
CA ASP A 58 50.08 32.67 -33.74
C ASP A 58 49.40 31.29 -33.69
N SER A 59 48.26 31.08 -34.38
CA SER A 59 47.55 29.77 -34.50
C SER A 59 46.98 29.19 -33.21
N GLN A 60 46.55 29.99 -32.25
CA GLN A 60 46.06 29.57 -30.92
C GLN A 60 44.54 29.28 -30.80
N GLY A 61 43.79 29.25 -31.91
CA GLY A 61 42.32 29.01 -31.87
C GLY A 61 41.94 27.70 -31.24
N LEU A 62 42.65 26.59 -31.56
CA LEU A 62 42.37 25.28 -30.93
C LEU A 62 42.66 25.26 -29.43
N GLN A 63 43.68 25.97 -28.96
CA GLN A 63 43.96 26.07 -27.52
C GLN A 63 42.89 26.87 -26.78
N LEU A 64 42.28 27.87 -27.44
CA LEU A 64 41.18 28.60 -26.87
C LEU A 64 39.89 27.76 -26.87
N LEU A 65 39.64 26.99 -27.93
CA LEU A 65 38.55 26.01 -27.98
C LEU A 65 38.68 25.00 -26.81
N GLU A 66 39.87 24.42 -26.64
CA GLU A 66 40.16 23.50 -25.54
C GLU A 66 39.90 24.17 -24.16
N THR A 67 40.27 25.43 -24.02
CA THR A 67 40.00 26.20 -22.80
C THR A 67 38.52 26.31 -22.54
N PHE A 68 37.72 26.66 -23.55
CA PHE A 68 36.23 26.74 -23.39
C PHE A 68 35.60 25.40 -23.11
N LYS A 69 36.03 24.32 -23.72
CA LYS A 69 35.46 22.99 -23.55
C LYS A 69 35.88 22.29 -22.24
N LYS A 70 36.94 22.77 -21.58
CA LYS A 70 37.37 22.29 -20.25
C LYS A 70 36.77 23.06 -19.07
N ASP A 71 36.34 24.26 -19.25
CA ASP A 71 35.78 25.11 -18.18
C ASP A 71 34.29 24.76 -17.95
N GLU A 72 33.93 24.49 -16.70
CA GLU A 72 32.56 24.11 -16.29
C GLU A 72 31.48 25.15 -16.69
N LYS A 73 31.83 26.44 -16.82
CA LYS A 73 30.92 27.48 -17.20
C LYS A 73 30.66 27.60 -18.70
N THR A 74 31.67 27.19 -19.49
CA THR A 74 31.65 27.40 -20.94
C THR A 74 31.61 26.13 -21.77
N LYS A 75 31.86 24.98 -21.19
CA LYS A 75 31.91 23.69 -21.90
C LYS A 75 30.67 23.34 -22.70
N GLU A 76 29.49 23.76 -22.20
CA GLU A 76 28.20 23.52 -22.84
C GLU A 76 27.82 24.59 -23.87
N ILE A 77 28.66 25.64 -24.04
CA ILE A 77 28.41 26.65 -25.06
C ILE A 77 28.85 26.08 -26.40
N PRO A 78 27.98 26.07 -27.41
CA PRO A 78 28.37 25.61 -28.74
C PRO A 78 29.39 26.56 -29.38
N VAL A 79 30.28 26.00 -30.22
CA VAL A 79 31.37 26.70 -30.88
C VAL A 79 31.34 26.46 -32.38
N ILE A 80 31.21 27.48 -33.18
CA ILE A 80 31.50 27.47 -34.61
C ILE A 80 32.91 27.92 -34.81
N LEU A 81 33.73 27.08 -35.48
CA LEU A 81 35.10 27.41 -35.81
C LEU A 81 35.14 28.00 -37.21
N LEU A 82 35.71 29.23 -37.39
CA LEU A 82 36.03 29.79 -38.68
C LEU A 82 37.44 29.39 -39.07
N SER A 83 37.67 28.92 -40.28
CA SER A 83 39.00 28.47 -40.73
C SER A 83 39.19 28.74 -42.22
N THR A 84 40.43 28.72 -42.65
CA THR A 84 40.75 28.77 -44.08
C THR A 84 40.70 27.36 -44.70
N PRO A 85 40.29 27.21 -45.98
CA PRO A 85 40.14 25.89 -46.62
C PRO A 85 41.43 25.13 -46.84
N TYR A 86 42.58 25.76 -46.60
CA TYR A 86 43.92 25.18 -46.86
C TYR A 86 44.53 24.50 -45.61
N ARG A 87 43.77 24.31 -44.55
CA ARG A 87 44.23 23.61 -43.35
C ARG A 87 44.39 22.14 -43.64
N LYS A 88 45.43 21.53 -43.00
CA LYS A 88 45.63 20.09 -43.05
C LYS A 88 44.47 19.35 -42.38
N MET A 89 44.25 18.13 -42.83
CA MET A 89 43.18 17.27 -42.27
C MET A 89 43.32 17.01 -40.78
N GLU A 90 44.58 16.87 -40.30
CA GLU A 90 44.87 16.65 -38.87
C GLU A 90 44.34 17.80 -38.00
N PHE A 91 44.37 19.05 -38.49
CA PHE A 91 43.80 20.20 -37.77
C PHE A 91 42.27 20.10 -37.63
N ILE A 92 41.60 19.66 -38.69
CA ILE A 92 40.14 19.50 -38.68
C ILE A 92 39.75 18.37 -37.72
N GLU A 93 40.45 17.25 -37.75
CA GLU A 93 40.26 16.11 -36.84
C GLU A 93 40.49 16.50 -35.39
N GLU A 94 41.53 17.29 -35.11
CA GLU A 94 41.77 17.83 -33.76
C GLU A 94 40.65 18.75 -33.30
N ALA A 95 40.19 19.68 -34.14
CA ALA A 95 39.09 20.56 -33.83
C ALA A 95 37.79 19.78 -33.52
N MET A 96 37.46 18.76 -34.32
CA MET A 96 36.34 17.85 -34.06
C MET A 96 36.50 17.10 -32.76
N SER A 97 37.67 16.60 -32.46
CA SER A 97 37.96 15.88 -31.20
C SER A 97 37.81 16.76 -29.95
N LEU A 98 38.10 18.05 -30.10
CA LEU A 98 37.91 19.06 -29.07
C LEU A 98 36.44 19.49 -28.88
N GLY A 99 35.52 19.05 -29.76
CA GLY A 99 34.08 19.25 -29.64
C GLY A 99 33.58 20.56 -30.23
N ILE A 100 34.03 20.94 -31.44
CA ILE A 100 33.35 21.99 -32.21
C ILE A 100 31.98 21.50 -32.65
N ASP A 101 31.03 22.43 -32.76
CA ASP A 101 29.66 22.13 -33.19
C ASP A 101 29.52 22.32 -34.70
N ASP A 102 30.32 23.20 -35.31
CA ASP A 102 30.41 23.34 -36.76
C ASP A 102 31.75 23.97 -37.19
N LEU A 103 32.12 23.79 -38.48
CA LEU A 103 33.30 24.34 -39.10
C LEU A 103 32.91 25.06 -40.38
N ILE A 104 33.22 26.36 -40.45
CA ILE A 104 32.91 27.24 -41.62
C ILE A 104 34.22 27.71 -42.23
N PHE A 105 34.35 27.51 -43.53
CA PHE A 105 35.54 28.01 -44.26
C PHE A 105 35.39 29.45 -44.71
N THR A 106 36.43 30.24 -44.51
CA THR A 106 36.49 31.64 -44.93
C THR A 106 37.23 31.76 -46.29
N PRO A 107 36.71 32.53 -47.25
CA PRO A 107 35.49 33.32 -47.22
C PRO A 107 34.23 32.46 -47.33
N PHE A 108 33.20 32.75 -46.55
CA PHE A 108 31.94 32.02 -46.51
C PHE A 108 30.83 32.74 -47.22
N ASP A 109 29.82 31.99 -47.63
CA ASP A 109 28.52 32.51 -48.04
C ASP A 109 27.66 32.90 -46.80
N GLU A 110 27.02 34.07 -46.88
CA GLU A 110 26.24 34.60 -45.77
C GLU A 110 25.04 33.69 -45.40
N MET A 111 24.40 33.10 -46.40
CA MET A 111 23.25 32.23 -46.14
C MET A 111 23.67 30.91 -45.46
N GLU A 112 24.81 30.36 -45.86
CA GLU A 112 25.43 29.17 -45.24
C GLU A 112 25.80 29.47 -43.77
N PHE A 113 26.47 30.61 -43.53
CA PHE A 113 26.86 31.03 -42.18
C PHE A 113 25.64 31.17 -41.26
N ILE A 114 24.61 31.89 -41.72
CA ILE A 114 23.38 32.07 -40.91
C ILE A 114 22.60 30.78 -40.75
N ALA A 115 22.57 29.89 -41.71
CA ALA A 115 21.95 28.59 -41.57
C ALA A 115 22.61 27.72 -40.44
N SER A 116 23.95 27.74 -40.37
CA SER A 116 24.70 27.11 -39.33
C SER A 116 24.41 27.73 -37.94
N VAL A 117 24.48 29.04 -37.82
CA VAL A 117 24.17 29.76 -36.57
C VAL A 117 22.76 29.45 -36.05
N ASN A 118 21.76 29.51 -36.94
CA ASN A 118 20.37 29.18 -36.60
C ASN A 118 20.20 27.72 -36.15
N GLY A 119 20.83 26.81 -36.88
CA GLY A 119 20.77 25.34 -36.58
C GLY A 119 21.32 25.06 -35.18
N ILE A 120 22.48 25.56 -34.87
CA ILE A 120 23.16 25.35 -33.59
C ILE A 120 22.39 25.99 -32.43
N LEU A 121 21.93 27.22 -32.57
CA LEU A 121 21.13 27.92 -31.54
C LEU A 121 19.80 27.19 -31.27
N LYS A 122 19.16 26.65 -32.32
CA LYS A 122 17.96 25.82 -32.16
C LYS A 122 18.23 24.54 -31.40
N LEU A 123 19.30 23.85 -31.73
CA LEU A 123 19.71 22.64 -31.00
C LEU A 123 20.01 22.93 -29.53
N ARG A 124 20.72 24.01 -29.25
CA ARG A 124 21.00 24.43 -27.87
C ARG A 124 19.72 24.70 -27.08
N LYS A 125 18.74 25.41 -27.65
CA LYS A 125 17.44 25.66 -27.01
C LYS A 125 16.74 24.35 -26.66
N LEU A 126 16.68 23.42 -27.61
CA LEU A 126 16.07 22.10 -27.40
C LEU A 126 16.80 21.29 -26.30
N TYR A 127 18.12 21.37 -26.28
CA TYR A 127 18.94 20.71 -25.25
C TYR A 127 18.64 21.25 -23.85
N ILE A 128 18.60 22.58 -23.69
CA ILE A 128 18.28 23.23 -22.41
C ILE A 128 16.85 22.87 -21.95
N GLU A 129 15.90 22.92 -22.87
CA GLU A 129 14.49 22.59 -22.58
C GLU A 129 14.34 21.13 -22.20
N ASN A 130 15.01 20.21 -22.91
CA ASN A 130 14.99 18.78 -22.59
C ASN A 130 15.58 18.51 -21.19
N ASN A 131 16.71 19.11 -20.86
CA ASN A 131 17.32 18.96 -19.53
C ASN A 131 16.40 19.47 -18.41
N LYS A 132 15.67 20.57 -18.65
CA LYS A 132 14.67 21.07 -17.72
C LYS A 132 13.50 20.09 -17.54
N LEU A 133 12.99 19.53 -18.64
CA LEU A 133 11.91 18.54 -18.61
C LEU A 133 12.33 17.25 -17.91
N VAL A 134 13.55 16.78 -18.16
CA VAL A 134 14.11 15.59 -17.49
C VAL A 134 14.17 15.80 -15.98
N LYS A 135 14.65 16.98 -15.53
CA LYS A 135 14.68 17.31 -14.11
C LYS A 135 13.28 17.33 -13.50
N GLN A 136 12.32 18.00 -14.15
CA GLN A 136 10.92 18.02 -13.67
C GLN A 136 10.29 16.64 -13.61
N ASN A 137 10.56 15.77 -14.59
CA ASN A 137 10.08 14.38 -14.57
C ASN A 137 10.66 13.59 -13.40
N ASN A 138 11.93 13.78 -13.08
CA ASN A 138 12.56 13.11 -11.94
C ASN A 138 11.91 13.57 -10.61
N ASP A 139 11.70 14.87 -10.44
CA ASP A 139 11.05 15.43 -9.25
C ASP A 139 9.63 14.89 -9.08
N ILE A 140 8.83 14.84 -10.17
CA ILE A 140 7.48 14.27 -10.17
C ILE A 140 7.50 12.76 -9.85
N THR A 141 8.48 12.03 -10.38
CA THR A 141 8.61 10.59 -10.12
C THR A 141 8.90 10.30 -8.65
N GLU A 142 9.75 11.12 -8.03
CA GLU A 142 10.04 11.00 -6.60
C GLU A 142 8.79 11.30 -5.75
N GLU A 143 8.03 12.35 -6.09
CA GLU A 143 6.78 12.67 -5.41
C GLU A 143 5.72 11.57 -5.54
N LEU A 144 5.59 10.98 -6.74
CA LEU A 144 4.68 9.85 -6.99
C LEU A 144 5.04 8.61 -6.16
N ASN A 145 6.34 8.30 -6.02
CA ASN A 145 6.78 7.19 -5.20
C ASN A 145 6.44 7.43 -3.71
N ASN A 146 6.70 8.62 -3.20
CA ASN A 146 6.35 8.98 -1.83
C ASN A 146 4.84 8.88 -1.57
N LEU A 147 4.00 9.38 -2.49
CA LEU A 147 2.54 9.27 -2.39
C LEU A 147 2.06 7.82 -2.42
N LYS A 148 2.71 6.97 -3.22
CA LYS A 148 2.40 5.54 -3.30
C LYS A 148 2.67 4.84 -1.96
N ASP A 149 3.83 5.10 -1.36
CA ASP A 149 4.20 4.52 -0.07
C ASP A 149 3.21 4.92 1.03
N VAL A 150 2.84 6.20 1.11
CA VAL A 150 1.82 6.71 2.04
C VAL A 150 0.46 6.05 1.80
N SER A 151 0.07 5.87 0.53
CA SER A 151 -1.20 5.22 0.17
C SER A 151 -1.23 3.74 0.59
N GLU A 152 -0.12 3.02 0.44
CA GLU A 152 0.01 1.62 0.86
C GLU A 152 -0.09 1.48 2.40
N GLU A 153 0.54 2.37 3.15
CA GLU A 153 0.43 2.40 4.61
C GLU A 153 -1.01 2.67 5.07
N HIS A 154 -1.69 3.66 4.48
CA HIS A 154 -3.08 3.96 4.79
C HIS A 154 -4.01 2.79 4.47
N TYR A 155 -3.81 2.12 3.33
CA TYR A 155 -4.60 0.94 2.95
C TYR A 155 -4.42 -0.22 3.93
N LYS A 156 -3.20 -0.45 4.41
CA LYS A 156 -2.90 -1.46 5.43
C LYS A 156 -3.60 -1.14 6.76
N SER A 157 -3.48 0.10 7.23
CA SER A 157 -4.14 0.57 8.45
C SER A 157 -5.67 0.47 8.35
N TYR A 158 -6.23 0.84 7.19
CA TYR A 158 -7.68 0.69 6.92
C TYR A 158 -8.12 -0.78 7.03
N LYS A 159 -7.40 -1.71 6.40
CA LYS A 159 -7.71 -3.16 6.50
C LYS A 159 -7.64 -3.69 7.93
N GLU A 160 -6.64 -3.29 8.69
CA GLU A 160 -6.50 -3.70 10.09
C GLU A 160 -7.68 -3.17 10.94
N THR A 161 -8.07 -1.93 10.71
CA THR A 161 -9.21 -1.31 11.40
C THR A 161 -10.52 -2.00 11.01
N GLN A 162 -10.69 -2.31 9.73
CA GLN A 162 -11.87 -3.04 9.24
C GLN A 162 -11.96 -4.43 9.85
N LYS A 163 -10.86 -5.16 9.91
CA LYS A 163 -10.80 -6.48 10.56
C LYS A 163 -11.18 -6.39 12.04
N LYS A 164 -10.60 -5.44 12.78
CA LYS A 164 -10.97 -5.20 14.19
C LYS A 164 -12.46 -4.89 14.36
N TYR A 165 -13.02 -4.08 13.46
CA TYR A 165 -14.45 -3.76 13.47
C TYR A 165 -15.32 -4.99 13.19
N ASP A 166 -14.95 -5.83 12.21
CA ASP A 166 -15.63 -7.08 11.91
C ASP A 166 -15.54 -8.08 13.09
N ASP A 167 -14.38 -8.17 13.73
CA ASP A 167 -14.19 -9.02 14.92
C ASP A 167 -15.11 -8.55 16.08
N LEU A 168 -15.16 -7.25 16.35
CA LEU A 168 -16.06 -6.66 17.34
C LEU A 168 -17.55 -6.92 17.06
N LEU A 169 -17.93 -6.97 15.79
CA LEU A 169 -19.31 -7.20 15.38
C LEU A 169 -19.75 -8.66 15.44
N ASN A 170 -18.83 -9.59 15.29
CA ASN A 170 -19.13 -11.00 15.05
C ASN A 170 -18.69 -11.92 16.20
N TYR A 171 -17.70 -11.51 16.99
CA TYR A 171 -17.15 -12.33 18.07
C TYR A 171 -17.35 -11.72 19.44
N ASP A 172 -17.40 -12.56 20.46
CA ASP A 172 -17.25 -12.18 21.86
C ASP A 172 -15.76 -11.95 22.16
N LEU A 173 -15.41 -10.76 22.62
CA LEU A 173 -14.01 -10.33 22.75
C LEU A 173 -13.23 -11.11 23.81
N GLU A 174 -13.92 -11.61 24.84
CA GLU A 174 -13.30 -12.33 25.94
C GLU A 174 -13.01 -13.78 25.54
N THR A 175 -13.95 -14.46 24.89
CA THR A 175 -13.86 -15.89 24.57
C THR A 175 -13.39 -16.20 23.15
N GLY A 176 -13.50 -15.21 22.24
CA GLY A 176 -13.26 -15.41 20.80
C GLY A 176 -14.28 -16.34 20.13
N LEU A 177 -15.37 -16.67 20.79
CA LEU A 177 -16.51 -17.40 20.22
C LEU A 177 -17.37 -16.44 19.38
N ASN A 178 -18.24 -16.99 18.52
CA ASN A 178 -19.26 -16.13 17.91
C ASN A 178 -20.09 -15.43 19.02
N ASN A 179 -20.41 -14.16 18.80
CA ASN A 179 -21.38 -13.51 19.65
C ASN A 179 -22.81 -13.91 19.24
N LYS A 180 -23.80 -13.52 20.03
CA LYS A 180 -25.21 -13.80 19.76
C LYS A 180 -25.63 -13.43 18.34
N LYS A 181 -25.21 -12.28 17.84
CA LYS A 181 -25.57 -11.75 16.51
C LYS A 181 -25.05 -12.64 15.39
N GLU A 182 -23.77 -13.00 15.44
CA GLU A 182 -23.15 -13.86 14.42
C GLU A 182 -23.68 -15.29 14.51
N PHE A 183 -23.92 -15.80 15.71
CA PHE A 183 -24.61 -17.07 15.87
C PHE A 183 -25.97 -17.11 15.15
N TYR A 184 -26.80 -16.10 15.34
CA TYR A 184 -28.12 -16.01 14.70
C TYR A 184 -28.02 -16.02 13.18
N LYS A 185 -27.06 -15.29 12.66
CA LYS A 185 -26.81 -15.21 11.21
C LYS A 185 -26.34 -16.55 10.61
N GLN A 186 -25.41 -17.24 11.27
CA GLN A 186 -24.91 -18.54 10.83
C GLN A 186 -25.94 -19.65 11.05
N PHE A 187 -26.62 -19.64 12.19
CA PHE A 187 -27.65 -20.62 12.51
C PHE A 187 -28.82 -20.58 11.53
N LYS A 188 -29.22 -19.40 11.08
CA LYS A 188 -30.20 -19.26 10.00
C LYS A 188 -29.80 -20.02 8.74
N LYS A 189 -28.54 -19.92 8.32
CA LYS A 189 -28.01 -20.67 7.17
C LYS A 189 -28.07 -22.19 7.44
N LEU A 190 -27.69 -22.59 8.65
CA LEU A 190 -27.74 -23.97 9.09
C LEU A 190 -29.15 -24.57 9.01
N VAL A 191 -30.18 -23.82 9.43
CA VAL A 191 -31.59 -24.24 9.33
C VAL A 191 -31.98 -24.44 7.86
N PHE A 192 -31.67 -23.51 6.96
CA PHE A 192 -31.97 -23.67 5.53
C PHE A 192 -31.30 -24.90 4.91
N GLU A 193 -30.04 -25.18 5.28
CA GLU A 193 -29.34 -26.38 4.84
C GLU A 193 -30.02 -27.63 5.38
N SER A 194 -30.39 -27.64 6.66
CA SER A 194 -31.02 -28.78 7.31
C SER A 194 -32.43 -29.07 6.76
N VAL A 195 -33.18 -28.06 6.39
CA VAL A 195 -34.45 -28.23 5.66
C VAL A 195 -34.23 -28.90 4.30
N ARG A 196 -33.21 -28.46 3.55
CA ARG A 196 -32.89 -29.01 2.23
C ARG A 196 -32.50 -30.48 2.28
N HIS A 197 -31.75 -30.87 3.30
CA HIS A 197 -31.21 -32.24 3.45
C HIS A 197 -32.03 -33.11 4.36
N GLU A 198 -33.10 -32.60 4.98
CA GLU A 198 -33.90 -33.26 5.99
C GLU A 198 -33.08 -33.72 7.21
N ASP A 199 -32.06 -32.89 7.54
CA ASP A 199 -31.15 -33.11 8.65
C ASP A 199 -31.78 -32.79 10.02
N THR A 200 -31.13 -33.28 11.08
CA THR A 200 -31.45 -32.92 12.46
C THR A 200 -30.39 -31.91 12.97
N ILE A 201 -30.85 -30.89 13.67
CA ILE A 201 -29.99 -29.98 14.44
C ILE A 201 -30.23 -30.26 15.92
N ILE A 202 -29.14 -30.47 16.66
CA ILE A 202 -29.18 -30.59 18.12
C ILE A 202 -28.65 -29.26 18.67
N LEU A 203 -29.46 -28.58 19.48
CA LEU A 203 -29.08 -27.36 20.16
C LEU A 203 -28.85 -27.64 21.64
N SER A 204 -27.72 -27.15 22.15
CA SER A 204 -27.42 -27.13 23.57
C SER A 204 -27.10 -25.76 24.06
N CYS A 205 -27.88 -25.33 25.02
CA CYS A 205 -27.60 -24.14 25.79
C CYS A 205 -26.95 -24.54 27.12
N PHE A 206 -25.82 -23.97 27.45
CA PHE A 206 -25.08 -24.19 28.68
C PHE A 206 -25.08 -22.92 29.53
N CYS A 207 -25.08 -23.10 30.84
CA CYS A 207 -24.90 -21.99 31.79
C CYS A 207 -23.86 -22.38 32.83
N ILE A 208 -22.89 -21.53 33.09
CA ILE A 208 -21.99 -21.67 34.23
C ILE A 208 -22.80 -21.31 35.47
N ASP A 209 -22.93 -22.29 36.38
CA ASP A 209 -23.73 -22.12 37.59
C ASP A 209 -22.98 -21.25 38.62
N GLY A 210 -23.71 -20.35 39.27
CA GLY A 210 -23.21 -19.57 40.40
C GLY A 210 -22.08 -18.59 40.07
N LEU A 211 -21.92 -18.17 38.82
CA LEU A 211 -20.84 -17.26 38.41
C LEU A 211 -20.84 -15.95 39.20
N ASP A 212 -22.02 -15.40 39.54
CA ASP A 212 -22.17 -14.20 40.34
C ASP A 212 -21.61 -14.39 41.78
N ASN A 213 -21.74 -15.59 42.35
CA ASN A 213 -21.14 -15.91 43.66
C ASN A 213 -19.61 -15.96 43.54
N ILE A 214 -19.07 -16.49 42.46
CA ILE A 214 -17.64 -16.54 42.20
C ILE A 214 -17.10 -15.11 42.05
N VAL A 215 -17.80 -14.22 41.31
CA VAL A 215 -17.42 -12.81 41.22
C VAL A 215 -17.41 -12.15 42.59
N SER A 216 -18.41 -12.45 43.42
CA SER A 216 -18.54 -11.83 44.74
C SER A 216 -17.46 -12.30 45.74
N GLU A 217 -17.03 -13.57 45.65
CA GLU A 217 -16.07 -14.20 46.58
C GLU A 217 -14.62 -14.06 46.13
N PHE A 218 -14.35 -14.23 44.81
CA PHE A 218 -13.00 -14.31 44.24
C PHE A 218 -12.65 -13.17 43.29
N GLY A 219 -13.62 -12.31 42.95
CA GLY A 219 -13.47 -11.21 42.02
C GLY A 219 -13.74 -11.56 40.56
N ILE A 220 -13.78 -10.51 39.73
CA ILE A 220 -14.17 -10.64 38.30
C ILE A 220 -13.13 -11.44 37.49
N MET A 221 -11.85 -11.32 37.78
CA MET A 221 -10.78 -12.02 37.08
C MET A 221 -10.88 -13.55 37.25
N ALA A 222 -11.27 -14.04 38.43
CA ALA A 222 -11.49 -15.47 38.64
C ALA A 222 -12.68 -16.00 37.80
N ALA A 223 -13.73 -15.21 37.67
CA ALA A 223 -14.86 -15.55 36.83
C ALA A 223 -14.50 -15.57 35.33
N GLU A 224 -13.70 -14.62 34.86
CA GLU A 224 -13.18 -14.55 33.50
C GLU A 224 -12.34 -15.80 33.18
N GLU A 225 -11.45 -16.25 34.07
CA GLU A 225 -10.69 -17.48 33.87
C GLU A 225 -11.58 -18.74 33.77
N ILE A 226 -12.63 -18.82 34.59
CA ILE A 226 -13.61 -19.90 34.48
C ILE A 226 -14.35 -19.88 33.15
N ILE A 227 -14.74 -18.70 32.68
CA ILE A 227 -15.36 -18.53 31.36
C ILE A 227 -14.43 -19.03 30.25
N LEU A 228 -13.14 -18.68 30.31
CA LEU A 228 -12.14 -19.12 29.35
C LEU A 228 -11.88 -20.63 29.41
N GLN A 229 -11.79 -21.19 30.61
CA GLN A 229 -11.69 -22.66 30.79
C GLN A 229 -12.88 -23.37 30.17
N PHE A 230 -14.11 -22.92 30.46
CA PHE A 230 -15.30 -23.54 29.88
C PHE A 230 -15.37 -23.37 28.37
N THR A 231 -14.97 -22.22 27.86
CA THR A 231 -14.83 -21.97 26.42
C THR A 231 -13.92 -22.99 25.76
N LYS A 232 -12.77 -23.30 26.38
CA LYS A 232 -11.84 -24.33 25.90
C LYS A 232 -12.50 -25.71 25.89
N VAL A 233 -13.19 -26.09 26.97
CA VAL A 233 -13.93 -27.37 27.04
C VAL A 233 -14.94 -27.47 25.90
N LEU A 234 -15.71 -26.43 25.61
CA LEU A 234 -16.65 -26.42 24.50
C LEU A 234 -15.98 -26.56 23.14
N LYS A 235 -14.88 -25.86 22.91
CA LYS A 235 -14.11 -25.96 21.65
C LYS A 235 -13.53 -27.35 21.46
N ASP A 236 -12.93 -27.94 22.49
CA ASP A 236 -12.33 -29.26 22.43
C ASP A 236 -13.38 -30.37 22.26
N ALA A 237 -14.58 -30.17 22.78
CA ALA A 237 -15.69 -31.11 22.67
C ALA A 237 -16.50 -30.93 21.35
N SER A 238 -16.27 -29.91 20.55
CA SER A 238 -17.01 -29.62 19.33
C SER A 238 -16.15 -29.83 18.08
N ARG A 239 -16.81 -30.10 16.95
CA ARG A 239 -16.15 -30.26 15.66
C ARG A 239 -16.03 -28.88 15.01
N GLU A 240 -15.18 -28.74 13.99
CA GLU A 240 -15.00 -27.51 13.20
C GLU A 240 -16.32 -27.04 12.54
N GLU A 241 -17.20 -27.97 12.19
CA GLU A 241 -18.51 -27.71 11.56
C GLU A 241 -19.61 -27.31 12.56
N ASP A 242 -19.37 -27.48 13.86
CA ASP A 242 -20.34 -27.13 14.90
C ASP A 242 -20.29 -25.63 15.18
N LEU A 243 -21.46 -25.05 15.42
CA LEU A 243 -21.58 -23.62 15.66
C LEU A 243 -21.63 -23.32 17.14
N ILE A 244 -20.59 -22.69 17.67
CA ILE A 244 -20.45 -22.31 19.08
C ILE A 244 -20.57 -20.80 19.25
N ALA A 245 -21.30 -20.36 20.27
CA ALA A 245 -21.40 -18.94 20.60
C ALA A 245 -21.59 -18.70 22.10
N ARG A 246 -21.22 -17.49 22.54
CA ARG A 246 -21.59 -16.95 23.84
C ARG A 246 -22.81 -16.06 23.69
N LEU A 247 -23.90 -16.36 24.44
CA LEU A 247 -25.16 -15.62 24.37
C LEU A 247 -25.25 -14.46 25.38
N SER A 248 -24.66 -14.68 26.55
CA SER A 248 -24.62 -13.69 27.65
C SER A 248 -23.41 -13.93 28.55
N ASN A 249 -23.36 -13.27 29.71
CA ASN A 249 -22.22 -13.36 30.64
C ASN A 249 -21.83 -14.80 30.99
N ASN A 250 -22.79 -15.67 31.26
CA ASN A 250 -22.58 -17.06 31.68
C ASN A 250 -23.30 -18.10 30.84
N GLU A 251 -23.91 -17.69 29.70
CA GLU A 251 -24.68 -18.60 28.85
C GLU A 251 -24.01 -18.77 27.47
N PHE A 252 -23.91 -20.04 27.06
CA PHE A 252 -23.31 -20.47 25.80
C PHE A 252 -24.30 -21.32 25.02
N ILE A 253 -24.15 -21.35 23.71
CA ILE A 253 -24.97 -22.21 22.83
C ILE A 253 -24.06 -22.94 21.84
N VAL A 254 -24.38 -24.20 21.62
CA VAL A 254 -23.75 -25.04 20.58
C VAL A 254 -24.84 -25.63 19.71
N ALA A 255 -24.68 -25.52 18.39
CA ALA A 255 -25.51 -26.20 17.42
C ALA A 255 -24.68 -27.31 16.77
N PHE A 256 -25.05 -28.55 17.06
CA PHE A 256 -24.42 -29.74 16.50
C PHE A 256 -25.14 -30.17 15.23
N LYS A 257 -24.41 -30.30 14.15
CA LYS A 257 -24.91 -30.72 12.85
C LYS A 257 -24.75 -32.22 12.64
N ARG A 258 -25.79 -32.89 12.15
CA ARG A 258 -25.73 -34.33 11.75
C ARG A 258 -25.21 -35.26 12.82
N MET A 259 -25.57 -35.03 14.07
CA MET A 259 -25.20 -35.89 15.19
C MET A 259 -26.35 -36.83 15.52
N ASP A 260 -26.02 -38.12 15.81
CA ASP A 260 -27.00 -39.07 16.32
C ASP A 260 -27.46 -38.66 17.72
N ILE A 261 -28.76 -38.73 17.95
CA ILE A 261 -29.38 -38.36 19.22
C ILE A 261 -28.80 -39.14 20.40
N LYS A 262 -28.49 -40.43 20.21
CA LYS A 262 -27.95 -41.26 21.29
C LYS A 262 -26.51 -40.89 21.66
N LEU A 263 -25.68 -40.55 20.67
CA LEU A 263 -24.29 -40.09 20.88
C LEU A 263 -24.24 -38.72 21.54
N TYR A 264 -25.30 -37.95 21.41
CA TYR A 264 -25.33 -36.59 21.93
C TYR A 264 -25.51 -36.53 23.45
N ASP A 265 -26.41 -37.36 24.02
CA ASP A 265 -26.58 -37.40 25.48
C ASP A 265 -25.27 -37.81 26.18
N GLU A 266 -24.51 -38.73 25.58
CA GLU A 266 -23.15 -39.08 26.01
C GLU A 266 -22.19 -37.90 25.94
N LYS A 267 -22.31 -37.07 24.89
CA LYS A 267 -21.47 -35.85 24.68
C LYS A 267 -21.70 -34.78 25.72
N VAL A 268 -22.93 -34.54 26.11
CA VAL A 268 -23.25 -33.56 27.17
C VAL A 268 -22.75 -34.04 28.54
N GLU A 269 -22.87 -35.31 28.84
CA GLU A 269 -22.32 -35.88 30.07
C GLU A 269 -20.78 -35.87 30.05
N GLU A 270 -20.15 -36.04 28.88
CA GLU A 270 -18.70 -35.88 28.72
C GLU A 270 -18.28 -34.44 29.06
N ILE A 271 -18.96 -33.42 28.47
CA ILE A 271 -18.69 -32.00 28.74
C ILE A 271 -18.82 -31.71 30.25
N LYS A 272 -19.89 -32.16 30.89
CA LYS A 272 -20.07 -32.05 32.33
C LYS A 272 -18.95 -32.72 33.13
N GLY A 273 -18.58 -33.91 32.70
CA GLY A 273 -17.49 -34.67 33.33
C GLY A 273 -16.15 -33.97 33.23
N LEU A 274 -15.86 -33.29 32.08
CA LEU A 274 -14.67 -32.48 31.89
C LEU A 274 -14.70 -31.24 32.81
N VAL A 275 -15.83 -30.55 32.90
CA VAL A 275 -15.98 -29.38 33.79
C VAL A 275 -15.81 -29.79 35.24
N ASN A 276 -16.42 -30.89 35.69
CA ASN A 276 -16.31 -31.35 37.07
C ASN A 276 -14.89 -31.80 37.47
N LYS A 277 -14.04 -32.17 36.49
CA LYS A 277 -12.65 -32.52 36.70
C LYS A 277 -11.72 -31.32 36.68
N ASN A 278 -12.18 -30.21 36.05
CA ASN A 278 -11.39 -28.99 35.97
C ASN A 278 -11.56 -28.18 37.26
N GLU A 279 -10.45 -27.97 37.94
CA GLU A 279 -10.35 -27.11 39.08
C GLU A 279 -9.54 -25.91 38.68
N LEU A 280 -9.98 -24.71 39.03
CA LEU A 280 -9.20 -23.46 38.82
C LEU A 280 -8.40 -23.20 40.08
N ASP A 281 -7.06 -23.29 40.00
CA ASP A 281 -6.19 -22.76 41.04
C ASP A 281 -6.04 -21.24 40.81
N TYR A 282 -6.71 -20.46 41.65
CA TYR A 282 -6.65 -19.03 41.61
C TYR A 282 -6.01 -18.48 42.88
N ASN A 283 -4.76 -18.00 42.78
CA ASN A 283 -3.98 -17.49 43.93
C ASN A 283 -3.84 -18.48 45.09
N GLY A 284 -3.70 -19.78 44.80
CA GLY A 284 -3.57 -20.85 45.82
C GLY A 284 -4.90 -21.31 46.42
N MET A 285 -6.03 -20.83 45.91
CA MET A 285 -7.36 -21.28 46.26
C MET A 285 -7.97 -22.08 45.09
N VAL A 286 -8.50 -23.25 45.38
CA VAL A 286 -9.10 -24.12 44.40
C VAL A 286 -10.59 -23.76 44.24
N ILE A 287 -10.96 -23.25 43.07
CA ILE A 287 -12.35 -22.90 42.72
C ILE A 287 -12.93 -24.04 41.87
N LYS A 288 -14.06 -24.57 42.31
CA LYS A 288 -14.86 -25.55 41.57
C LYS A 288 -16.14 -24.92 41.10
N TYR A 289 -16.50 -25.19 39.85
CA TYR A 289 -17.75 -24.76 39.26
C TYR A 289 -18.49 -25.84 38.56
N THR A 290 -19.77 -25.70 38.35
CA THR A 290 -20.63 -26.64 37.63
C THR A 290 -21.33 -25.94 36.47
N ILE A 291 -21.89 -26.73 35.58
CA ILE A 291 -22.71 -26.24 34.47
C ILE A 291 -24.08 -26.92 34.47
N SER A 292 -25.09 -26.14 34.13
CA SER A 292 -26.42 -26.64 33.78
C SER A 292 -26.58 -26.60 32.26
N ALA A 293 -27.29 -27.59 31.69
CA ALA A 293 -27.49 -27.66 30.24
C ALA A 293 -28.95 -27.88 29.87
N GLY A 294 -29.38 -27.19 28.82
CA GLY A 294 -30.70 -27.38 28.17
C GLY A 294 -30.52 -27.88 26.75
N ILE A 295 -31.16 -28.96 26.38
CA ILE A 295 -31.00 -29.61 25.09
C ILE A 295 -32.33 -29.59 24.34
N SER A 296 -32.25 -29.38 23.02
CA SER A 296 -33.38 -29.61 22.12
C SER A 296 -32.94 -30.31 20.82
N TYR A 297 -33.82 -31.15 20.33
CA TYR A 297 -33.66 -31.84 19.04
C TYR A 297 -34.69 -31.28 18.06
N SER A 298 -34.25 -30.77 16.93
CA SER A 298 -35.13 -30.31 15.86
C SER A 298 -34.85 -31.09 14.58
N ALA A 299 -35.80 -31.94 14.18
CA ALA A 299 -35.74 -32.65 12.91
C ALA A 299 -36.49 -31.84 11.82
N TYR A 300 -35.77 -31.48 10.78
CA TYR A 300 -36.32 -30.67 9.70
C TYR A 300 -36.80 -31.53 8.53
N ARG A 301 -37.90 -31.12 7.88
CA ARG A 301 -38.46 -31.76 6.68
C ARG A 301 -38.50 -30.76 5.52
N LYS A 302 -38.48 -31.27 4.28
CA LYS A 302 -38.48 -30.43 3.06
C LYS A 302 -39.61 -29.41 2.99
N ASN A 303 -40.73 -29.70 3.58
CA ASN A 303 -41.89 -28.83 3.55
C ASN A 303 -41.90 -27.80 4.69
N TYR A 304 -40.89 -27.83 5.58
CA TYR A 304 -40.82 -26.88 6.67
C TYR A 304 -40.56 -25.45 6.13
N HIS A 305 -41.49 -24.56 6.45
CA HIS A 305 -41.31 -23.14 6.13
C HIS A 305 -40.68 -22.41 7.32
N PHE A 306 -39.38 -22.07 7.15
CA PHE A 306 -38.67 -21.28 8.12
C PHE A 306 -39.13 -19.81 8.06
N GLU A 307 -39.84 -19.34 9.08
CA GLU A 307 -40.39 -17.98 9.18
C GLU A 307 -39.34 -16.90 9.37
N ASN A 308 -38.06 -17.20 9.19
CA ASN A 308 -36.95 -16.28 9.41
C ASN A 308 -36.82 -15.80 10.88
N ASN A 309 -37.34 -16.56 11.81
CA ASN A 309 -37.34 -16.29 13.24
C ASN A 309 -36.48 -17.30 13.97
N VAL A 310 -35.21 -16.96 14.22
CA VAL A 310 -34.24 -17.79 14.92
C VAL A 310 -34.63 -18.02 16.37
N ASP A 311 -35.23 -17.05 17.03
CA ASP A 311 -35.67 -17.20 18.43
C ASP A 311 -36.65 -18.36 18.58
N LYS A 312 -37.57 -18.56 17.62
CA LYS A 312 -38.50 -19.70 17.62
C LYS A 312 -37.78 -21.04 17.53
N GLU A 313 -36.63 -21.10 16.84
CA GLU A 313 -35.86 -22.33 16.69
C GLU A 313 -35.05 -22.64 17.93
N ILE A 314 -34.46 -21.66 18.61
CA ILE A 314 -33.63 -21.85 19.78
C ILE A 314 -34.43 -21.89 21.10
N SER A 315 -35.64 -21.39 21.13
CA SER A 315 -36.51 -21.33 22.33
C SER A 315 -36.67 -22.68 23.06
N PRO A 316 -36.77 -23.84 22.39
CA PRO A 316 -36.86 -25.11 23.09
C PRO A 316 -35.61 -25.44 23.94
N ALA A 317 -34.39 -25.13 23.42
CA ALA A 317 -33.16 -25.35 24.16
C ALA A 317 -33.02 -24.36 25.33
N LEU A 318 -33.40 -23.10 25.14
CA LEU A 318 -33.40 -22.10 26.21
C LEU A 318 -34.39 -22.42 27.30
N LEU A 319 -35.62 -22.88 26.94
CA LEU A 319 -36.59 -23.34 27.89
C LEU A 319 -36.11 -24.56 28.69
N ALA A 320 -35.44 -25.48 28.01
CA ALA A 320 -34.82 -26.63 28.64
C ALA A 320 -33.73 -26.18 29.66
N LEU A 321 -32.90 -25.23 29.30
CA LEU A 321 -31.89 -24.67 30.22
C LEU A 321 -32.56 -23.99 31.44
N HIS A 322 -33.60 -23.21 31.20
CA HIS A 322 -34.33 -22.59 32.31
C HIS A 322 -34.91 -23.65 33.27
N ASN A 323 -35.46 -24.74 32.75
CA ASN A 323 -35.96 -25.84 33.56
C ASN A 323 -34.84 -26.59 34.30
N ALA A 324 -33.67 -26.75 33.68
CA ALA A 324 -32.46 -27.29 34.33
C ALA A 324 -32.06 -26.45 35.54
N LYS A 325 -31.93 -25.15 35.34
CA LYS A 325 -31.56 -24.18 36.42
C LYS A 325 -32.53 -24.18 37.58
N ARG A 326 -33.83 -24.34 37.33
CA ARG A 326 -34.85 -24.45 38.39
C ARG A 326 -34.77 -25.73 39.23
N ARG A 327 -34.17 -26.79 38.70
CA ARG A 327 -33.97 -28.09 39.43
C ARG A 327 -32.71 -28.10 40.29
N GLY A 328 -31.86 -27.09 40.17
CA GLY A 328 -30.60 -26.95 40.88
C GLY A 328 -29.39 -26.92 39.97
N PHE A 329 -28.23 -26.80 40.57
CA PHE A 329 -26.94 -26.80 39.81
C PHE A 329 -26.60 -28.16 39.21
N ALA A 330 -25.72 -28.21 38.24
CA ALA A 330 -25.21 -29.37 37.53
C ALA A 330 -26.32 -30.21 36.85
N THR A 331 -27.42 -29.61 36.46
CA THR A 331 -28.59 -30.32 35.92
C THR A 331 -28.63 -30.26 34.38
N VAL A 332 -29.04 -31.37 33.78
CA VAL A 332 -29.36 -31.43 32.34
C VAL A 332 -30.86 -31.63 32.18
N PHE A 333 -31.43 -30.90 31.27
CA PHE A 333 -32.83 -31.05 30.88
C PHE A 333 -32.98 -31.11 29.36
N THR A 334 -33.62 -32.16 28.86
CA THR A 334 -33.87 -32.32 27.43
C THR A 334 -35.33 -31.94 27.11
N HIS A 335 -35.53 -31.04 26.19
CA HIS A 335 -36.83 -30.71 25.65
C HIS A 335 -37.33 -31.86 24.76
N PRO A 336 -38.63 -32.21 24.78
CA PRO A 336 -39.19 -33.17 23.83
C PRO A 336 -38.78 -32.85 22.38
N THR A 337 -38.53 -33.86 21.58
CA THR A 337 -38.13 -33.71 20.18
C THR A 337 -39.14 -32.88 19.41
N VAL A 338 -38.66 -31.88 18.69
CA VAL A 338 -39.46 -30.97 17.84
C VAL A 338 -39.33 -31.44 16.39
N ILE A 339 -40.46 -31.82 15.79
CA ILE A 339 -40.53 -32.14 14.36
C ILE A 339 -40.98 -30.90 13.63
N ARG A 340 -40.10 -30.38 12.75
CA ARG A 340 -40.35 -29.20 11.90
C ARG A 340 -40.87 -29.65 10.53
N GLN A 341 -42.23 -29.59 10.39
CA GLN A 341 -42.94 -30.00 9.17
C GLN A 341 -43.38 -28.82 8.34
#